data_e5ff7f314b9630f048663a4213267f45
#
_entry.id   e5ff7f314b9630f048663a4213267f45
#
_cell.length_a   1.000
_cell.length_b   1.000
_cell.length_c   1.000
_cell.angle_alpha   90.00
_cell.angle_beta   90.00
_cell.angle_gamma   90.00
#
_symmetry.space_group_name_H-M   'P 1'
#
loop_
_entity.id
_entity.type
_entity.pdbx_description
1 polymer ?
#
loop_
_entity_poly.entity_id
_entity_poly.type
_entity_poly.pdbx_seq_one_letter_code
_entity_poly.pdbx_strand_id
1 'polypeptide(L)'
;MSKIETPLTVILIFACLALLTFSVVNGHNERIAKVESDKALAEKTMLEARRDSSIAARSLDVEVTHDKDPKTNIIPIVLSAASSYDNERDSIQFYWKQFSGNNVAEIKDSREKSILNFEAEFGNYGFELTVTDNYGASCTDTFWVNVAPEPNSCPVVVIKN
;
A
#
# COMPACT_ATOMS: atom_id res chain seq x y z
N MET A 1 61.60 0.54 53.37
CA MET A 1 60.42 -0.27 53.06
C MET A 1 59.37 0.64 52.45
N SER A 2 59.40 0.83 51.16
CA SER A 2 58.34 1.59 50.43
C SER A 2 58.55 1.54 48.91
N LYS A 3 58.32 0.42 48.25
CA LYS A 3 58.39 0.35 46.78
C LYS A 3 57.51 -0.75 46.13
N ILE A 4 56.58 -1.34 46.84
CA ILE A 4 55.77 -2.42 46.26
C ILE A 4 54.33 -1.94 45.95
N GLU A 5 53.88 -0.80 46.45
CA GLU A 5 52.48 -0.34 46.27
C GLU A 5 52.22 0.41 44.95
N THR A 6 53.26 0.94 44.31
CA THR A 6 53.13 1.74 43.06
C THR A 6 52.67 0.92 41.85
N PRO A 7 53.08 -0.31 41.59
CA PRO A 7 52.60 -1.04 40.41
C PRO A 7 51.13 -1.44 40.51
N LEU A 8 50.60 -1.74 41.68
CA LEU A 8 49.21 -2.15 41.86
C LEU A 8 48.24 -1.00 41.66
N THR A 9 48.57 0.18 42.17
CA THR A 9 47.76 1.40 41.96
C THR A 9 47.76 1.86 40.52
N VAL A 10 48.86 1.72 39.80
CA VAL A 10 48.94 2.02 38.37
C VAL A 10 48.07 1.08 37.54
N ILE A 11 48.08 -0.23 37.85
CA ILE A 11 47.22 -1.24 37.19
C ILE A 11 45.75 -0.94 37.46
N LEU A 12 45.36 -0.55 38.65
CA LEU A 12 43.99 -0.22 39.02
C LEU A 12 43.48 1.02 38.27
N ILE A 13 44.34 2.04 38.15
CA ILE A 13 44.00 3.26 37.38
C ILE A 13 43.78 2.92 35.90
N PHE A 14 44.64 2.11 35.29
CA PHE A 14 44.47 1.69 33.89
C PHE A 14 43.22 0.82 33.71
N ALA A 15 42.90 -0.05 34.63
CA ALA A 15 41.66 -0.83 34.60
C ALA A 15 40.41 0.05 34.70
N CYS A 16 40.40 1.05 35.60
CA CYS A 16 39.32 2.00 35.72
C CYS A 16 39.15 2.87 34.43
N LEU A 17 40.26 3.33 33.85
CA LEU A 17 40.23 4.08 32.58
C LEU A 17 39.71 3.20 31.44
N ALA A 18 40.11 1.95 31.35
CA ALA A 18 39.62 1.03 30.33
C ALA A 18 38.09 0.76 30.48
N LEU A 19 37.60 0.60 31.69
CA LEU A 19 36.17 0.44 31.97
C LEU A 19 35.36 1.70 31.60
N LEU A 20 35.88 2.88 31.91
CA LEU A 20 35.25 4.16 31.55
C LEU A 20 35.20 4.36 30.04
N THR A 21 36.28 4.09 29.32
CA THR A 21 36.30 4.18 27.86
C THR A 21 35.37 3.17 27.21
N PHE A 22 35.33 1.94 27.73
CA PHE A 22 34.41 0.91 27.25
C PHE A 22 32.96 1.32 27.47
N SER A 23 32.59 1.87 28.61
CA SER A 23 31.23 2.36 28.90
C SER A 23 30.81 3.52 27.99
N VAL A 24 31.70 4.47 27.71
CA VAL A 24 31.45 5.61 26.84
C VAL A 24 31.26 5.14 25.38
N VAL A 25 32.10 4.23 24.90
CA VAL A 25 32.01 3.68 23.55
C VAL A 25 30.73 2.88 23.37
N ASN A 26 30.36 2.03 24.32
CA ASN A 26 29.11 1.28 24.27
C ASN A 26 27.88 2.23 24.24
N GLY A 27 27.84 3.22 25.12
CA GLY A 27 26.74 4.18 25.14
C GLY A 27 26.65 5.02 23.84
N HIS A 28 27.78 5.27 23.19
CA HIS A 28 27.80 5.92 21.88
C HIS A 28 27.25 5.01 20.77
N ASN A 29 27.69 3.77 20.74
CA ASN A 29 27.22 2.77 19.77
C ASN A 29 25.70 2.50 19.89
N GLU A 30 25.19 2.41 21.12
CA GLU A 30 23.74 2.24 21.35
C GLU A 30 22.93 3.44 20.84
N ARG A 31 23.45 4.66 21.00
CA ARG A 31 22.81 5.88 20.48
C ARG A 31 22.79 5.89 18.95
N ILE A 32 23.90 5.50 18.32
CA ILE A 32 23.97 5.41 16.86
C ILE A 32 22.99 4.36 16.34
N ALA A 33 22.99 3.16 16.91
CA ALA A 33 22.08 2.10 16.51
C ALA A 33 20.60 2.50 16.66
N LYS A 34 20.27 3.26 17.73
CA LYS A 34 18.92 3.79 17.93
C LYS A 34 18.56 4.82 16.85
N VAL A 35 19.43 5.75 16.54
CA VAL A 35 19.20 6.76 15.50
C VAL A 35 19.05 6.11 14.12
N GLU A 36 19.82 5.07 13.81
CA GLU A 36 19.68 4.32 12.56
C GLU A 36 18.36 3.56 12.49
N SER A 37 17.94 2.93 13.59
CA SER A 37 16.65 2.24 13.66
C SER A 37 15.46 3.21 13.52
N ASP A 38 15.53 4.39 14.17
CA ASP A 38 14.50 5.41 14.08
C ASP A 38 14.41 6.00 12.66
N LYS A 39 15.55 6.18 11.97
CA LYS A 39 15.57 6.60 10.56
C LYS A 39 14.97 5.54 9.64
N ALA A 40 15.33 4.28 9.81
CA ALA A 40 14.79 3.18 9.01
C ALA A 40 13.27 3.05 9.18
N LEU A 41 12.78 3.22 10.42
CA LEU A 41 11.35 3.21 10.70
C LEU A 41 10.62 4.41 10.06
N ALA A 42 11.20 5.61 10.15
CA ALA A 42 10.64 6.81 9.53
C ALA A 42 10.59 6.71 8.00
N GLU A 43 11.63 6.16 7.38
CA GLU A 43 11.68 5.93 5.93
C GLU A 43 10.61 4.91 5.49
N LYS A 44 10.46 3.83 6.24
CA LYS A 44 9.41 2.83 5.99
C LYS A 44 8.01 3.44 6.08
N THR A 45 7.73 4.22 7.12
CA THR A 45 6.42 4.89 7.29
C THR A 45 6.15 5.91 6.19
N MET A 46 7.15 6.67 5.75
CA MET A 46 7.00 7.58 4.61
C MET A 46 6.73 6.84 3.30
N LEU A 47 7.40 5.71 3.08
CA LEU A 47 7.18 4.90 1.88
C LEU A 47 5.76 4.31 1.86
N GLU A 48 5.29 3.80 3.00
CA GLU A 48 3.93 3.30 3.17
C GLU A 48 2.89 4.41 2.92
N ALA A 49 3.05 5.59 3.53
CA ALA A 49 2.16 6.73 3.31
C ALA A 49 2.15 7.21 1.85
N ARG A 50 3.31 7.21 1.16
CA ARG A 50 3.39 7.53 -0.27
C ARG A 50 2.67 6.48 -1.12
N ARG A 51 2.83 5.21 -0.78
CA ARG A 51 2.13 4.11 -1.45
C ARG A 51 0.62 4.23 -1.28
N ASP A 52 0.14 4.47 -0.06
CA ASP A 52 -1.29 4.60 0.24
C ASP A 52 -1.89 5.81 -0.48
N SER A 53 -1.20 6.95 -0.51
CA SER A 53 -1.65 8.11 -1.26
C SER A 53 -1.68 7.87 -2.78
N SER A 54 -0.74 7.09 -3.32
CA SER A 54 -0.74 6.75 -4.75
C SER A 54 -1.86 5.77 -5.12
N ILE A 55 -2.21 4.86 -4.22
CA ILE A 55 -3.36 3.95 -4.38
C ILE A 55 -4.66 4.75 -4.33
N ALA A 56 -4.82 5.65 -3.36
CA ALA A 56 -6.01 6.49 -3.23
C ALA A 56 -6.22 7.41 -4.45
N ALA A 57 -5.14 7.90 -5.07
CA ALA A 57 -5.22 8.70 -6.29
C ALA A 57 -5.64 7.90 -7.54
N ARG A 58 -5.61 6.57 -7.46
CA ARG A 58 -5.94 5.62 -8.55
C ARG A 58 -7.02 4.65 -8.12
N SER A 59 -7.99 5.12 -7.36
CA SER A 59 -9.14 4.34 -6.91
C SER A 59 -10.45 5.02 -7.26
N LEU A 60 -11.47 4.20 -7.50
CA LEU A 60 -12.86 4.58 -7.63
C LEU A 60 -13.62 3.98 -6.44
N ASP A 61 -14.17 4.84 -5.60
CA ASP A 61 -15.05 4.43 -4.52
C ASP A 61 -16.51 4.52 -5.03
N VAL A 62 -17.19 3.39 -5.02
CA VAL A 62 -18.57 3.25 -5.48
C VAL A 62 -19.47 3.10 -4.27
N GLU A 63 -20.28 4.11 -4.01
CA GLU A 63 -21.32 4.06 -2.99
C GLU A 63 -22.58 3.41 -3.56
N VAL A 64 -23.16 2.47 -2.82
CA VAL A 64 -24.39 1.77 -3.18
C VAL A 64 -25.55 2.41 -2.47
N THR A 65 -26.61 2.72 -3.21
CA THR A 65 -27.86 3.21 -2.64
C THR A 65 -28.80 2.05 -2.32
N HIS A 66 -29.53 2.16 -1.21
CA HIS A 66 -30.52 1.15 -0.82
C HIS A 66 -31.66 1.07 -1.86
N ASP A 67 -31.76 -0.06 -2.57
CA ASP A 67 -32.73 -0.28 -3.64
C ASP A 67 -34.00 -1.00 -3.19
N LYS A 68 -34.07 -1.44 -1.94
CA LYS A 68 -35.14 -2.22 -1.31
C LYS A 68 -35.27 -3.67 -1.82
N ASP A 69 -34.30 -4.15 -2.59
CA ASP A 69 -34.24 -5.55 -3.03
C ASP A 69 -33.00 -6.24 -2.43
N PRO A 70 -33.12 -7.09 -1.42
CA PRO A 70 -31.99 -7.76 -0.78
C PRO A 70 -31.27 -8.77 -1.69
N LYS A 71 -31.75 -8.96 -2.93
CA LYS A 71 -31.16 -9.88 -3.90
C LYS A 71 -30.31 -9.22 -4.96
N THR A 72 -30.44 -7.92 -5.15
CA THR A 72 -29.65 -7.14 -6.11
C THR A 72 -28.37 -6.60 -5.46
N ASN A 73 -27.31 -7.38 -5.54
CA ASN A 73 -25.99 -6.99 -4.99
C ASN A 73 -24.96 -6.73 -6.10
N ILE A 74 -25.40 -6.53 -7.33
CA ILE A 74 -24.53 -6.44 -8.50
C ILE A 74 -24.61 -5.03 -9.09
N ILE A 75 -23.45 -4.39 -9.26
CA ILE A 75 -23.33 -3.02 -9.77
C ILE A 75 -22.54 -3.05 -11.06
N PRO A 76 -23.05 -2.44 -12.16
CA PRO A 76 -22.29 -2.27 -13.39
C PRO A 76 -21.24 -1.17 -13.20
N ILE A 77 -19.99 -1.46 -13.56
CA ILE A 77 -18.86 -0.56 -13.46
C ILE A 77 -18.18 -0.45 -14.82
N VAL A 78 -17.75 0.76 -15.16
CA VAL A 78 -17.05 1.07 -16.40
C VAL A 78 -15.71 1.73 -16.07
N LEU A 79 -14.61 1.13 -16.50
CA LEU A 79 -13.29 1.75 -16.48
C LEU A 79 -12.90 2.11 -17.91
N SER A 80 -12.38 3.32 -18.12
CA SER A 80 -12.02 3.82 -19.45
C SER A 80 -10.54 4.22 -19.49
N ALA A 81 -9.80 3.58 -20.38
CA ALA A 81 -8.45 3.94 -20.78
C ALA A 81 -8.41 4.59 -22.19
N ALA A 82 -9.52 5.11 -22.67
CA ALA A 82 -9.62 5.68 -24.02
C ALA A 82 -8.75 6.94 -24.25
N SER A 83 -8.25 7.54 -23.15
CA SER A 83 -7.31 8.67 -23.21
C SER A 83 -5.84 8.24 -23.28
N SER A 84 -5.54 6.95 -23.29
CA SER A 84 -4.18 6.46 -23.48
C SER A 84 -3.70 6.76 -24.91
N TYR A 85 -2.45 7.12 -25.03
CA TYR A 85 -1.84 7.44 -26.34
C TYR A 85 -0.38 7.04 -26.34
N ASP A 86 0.14 6.83 -27.52
CA ASP A 86 1.55 6.70 -27.80
C ASP A 86 2.16 8.03 -28.26
N ASN A 87 3.38 8.37 -27.80
CA ASN A 87 4.02 9.65 -28.13
C ASN A 87 4.40 9.77 -29.60
N GLU A 88 4.75 8.66 -30.22
CA GLU A 88 5.06 8.53 -31.65
C GLU A 88 3.79 8.44 -32.51
N ARG A 89 2.61 8.36 -31.88
CA ARG A 89 1.29 8.20 -32.49
C ARG A 89 1.07 6.83 -33.13
N ASP A 90 1.74 5.83 -32.64
CA ASP A 90 1.53 4.47 -33.07
C ASP A 90 0.19 3.91 -32.57
N SER A 91 -0.29 2.87 -33.24
CA SER A 91 -1.48 2.16 -32.79
C SER A 91 -1.19 1.38 -31.51
N ILE A 92 -2.06 1.47 -30.53
CA ILE A 92 -1.93 0.82 -29.25
C ILE A 92 -3.00 -0.25 -29.05
N GLN A 93 -2.64 -1.30 -28.34
CA GLN A 93 -3.50 -2.39 -27.92
C GLN A 93 -3.62 -2.38 -26.40
N PHE A 94 -4.78 -2.79 -25.89
CA PHE A 94 -5.11 -2.80 -24.46
C PHE A 94 -5.26 -4.23 -23.99
N TYR A 95 -4.85 -4.47 -22.72
CA TYR A 95 -5.13 -5.73 -22.04
C TYR A 95 -5.39 -5.49 -20.56
N TRP A 96 -6.61 -5.83 -20.12
CA TRP A 96 -7.03 -5.72 -18.73
C TRP A 96 -6.93 -7.05 -18.02
N LYS A 97 -6.38 -7.01 -16.79
CA LYS A 97 -6.27 -8.16 -15.91
C LYS A 97 -6.68 -7.77 -14.51
N GLN A 98 -7.61 -8.52 -13.92
CA GLN A 98 -7.83 -8.44 -12.48
C GLN A 98 -6.69 -9.18 -11.77
N PHE A 99 -5.96 -8.47 -10.89
CA PHE A 99 -4.84 -9.05 -10.13
C PHE A 99 -5.13 -9.18 -8.64
N SER A 100 -6.16 -8.52 -8.13
CA SER A 100 -6.54 -8.51 -6.71
C SER A 100 -8.05 -8.40 -6.52
N GLY A 101 -8.51 -8.83 -5.36
CA GLY A 101 -9.90 -8.77 -4.94
C GLY A 101 -10.38 -10.12 -4.40
N ASN A 102 -11.32 -10.08 -3.43
CA ASN A 102 -11.91 -11.27 -2.84
C ASN A 102 -12.91 -11.95 -3.80
N ASN A 103 -13.47 -11.16 -4.72
CA ASN A 103 -14.42 -11.62 -5.72
C ASN A 103 -13.82 -11.47 -7.12
N VAL A 104 -14.27 -12.33 -8.04
CA VAL A 104 -13.91 -12.23 -9.44
C VAL A 104 -14.97 -11.35 -10.13
N ALA A 105 -14.54 -10.26 -10.75
CA ALA A 105 -15.41 -9.38 -11.51
C ALA A 105 -15.95 -10.12 -12.75
N GLU A 106 -17.26 -10.02 -12.98
CA GLU A 106 -17.87 -10.56 -14.19
C GLU A 106 -17.67 -9.59 -15.35
N ILE A 107 -16.64 -9.82 -16.16
CA ILE A 107 -16.31 -8.96 -17.29
C ILE A 107 -17.27 -9.24 -18.42
N LYS A 108 -18.02 -8.20 -18.82
CA LYS A 108 -19.07 -8.30 -19.87
C LYS A 108 -18.52 -8.15 -21.28
N ASP A 109 -17.40 -7.47 -21.43
CA ASP A 109 -16.76 -7.20 -22.71
C ASP A 109 -15.41 -7.86 -22.86
N SER A 110 -14.76 -7.64 -24.01
CA SER A 110 -13.38 -8.08 -24.23
C SER A 110 -12.41 -7.30 -23.33
N ARG A 111 -11.46 -8.01 -22.74
CA ARG A 111 -10.33 -7.44 -21.98
C ARG A 111 -9.33 -6.65 -22.85
N GLU A 112 -9.49 -6.72 -24.18
CA GLU A 112 -8.60 -6.11 -25.16
C GLU A 112 -9.13 -4.77 -25.69
N LYS A 113 -10.21 -4.22 -25.07
CA LYS A 113 -10.75 -2.91 -25.40
C LYS A 113 -10.17 -1.83 -24.49
N SER A 114 -10.20 -0.58 -24.97
CA SER A 114 -9.87 0.60 -24.15
C SER A 114 -10.85 0.84 -23.01
N ILE A 115 -12.04 0.25 -23.07
CA ILE A 115 -13.10 0.34 -22.05
C ILE A 115 -13.34 -1.06 -21.50
N LEU A 116 -13.26 -1.19 -20.17
CA LEU A 116 -13.61 -2.40 -19.43
C LEU A 116 -14.98 -2.21 -18.78
N ASN A 117 -15.95 -3.04 -19.18
CA ASN A 117 -17.26 -3.14 -18.53
C ASN A 117 -17.32 -4.41 -17.71
N PHE A 118 -17.67 -4.31 -16.44
CA PHE A 118 -17.83 -5.46 -15.57
C PHE A 118 -18.93 -5.25 -14.55
N GLU A 119 -19.41 -6.35 -14.00
CA GLU A 119 -20.34 -6.36 -12.87
C GLU A 119 -19.58 -6.76 -11.61
N ALA A 120 -19.83 -6.04 -10.53
CA ALA A 120 -19.18 -6.25 -9.25
C ALA A 120 -20.20 -6.31 -8.10
N GLU A 121 -20.00 -7.24 -7.18
CA GLU A 121 -20.59 -7.23 -5.86
C GLU A 121 -19.82 -6.28 -4.94
N PHE A 122 -20.28 -6.09 -3.68
CA PHE A 122 -19.49 -5.35 -2.70
C PHE A 122 -18.12 -5.98 -2.50
N GLY A 123 -17.09 -5.15 -2.37
CA GLY A 123 -15.72 -5.60 -2.21
C GLY A 123 -14.71 -4.71 -2.92
N ASN A 124 -13.45 -5.13 -2.85
CA ASN A 124 -12.34 -4.42 -3.47
C ASN A 124 -11.83 -5.21 -4.67
N TYR A 125 -11.57 -4.50 -5.77
CA TYR A 125 -11.08 -5.08 -7.01
C TYR A 125 -9.85 -4.31 -7.47
N GLY A 126 -8.78 -5.04 -7.79
CA GLY A 126 -7.57 -4.46 -8.38
C GLY A 126 -7.43 -4.89 -9.84
N PHE A 127 -7.32 -3.92 -10.73
CA PHE A 127 -7.12 -4.13 -12.17
C PHE A 127 -5.75 -3.60 -12.59
N GLU A 128 -5.09 -4.36 -13.45
CA GLU A 128 -3.90 -3.99 -14.17
C GLU A 128 -4.27 -3.79 -15.63
N LEU A 129 -3.91 -2.64 -16.19
CA LEU A 129 -4.00 -2.36 -17.61
C LEU A 129 -2.62 -2.41 -18.22
N THR A 130 -2.42 -3.24 -19.22
CA THR A 130 -1.25 -3.21 -20.10
C THR A 130 -1.61 -2.56 -21.42
N VAL A 131 -0.84 -1.57 -21.84
CA VAL A 131 -0.93 -0.94 -23.15
C VAL A 131 0.33 -1.25 -23.91
N THR A 132 0.19 -1.79 -25.14
CA THR A 132 1.30 -2.21 -26.00
C THR A 132 1.17 -1.53 -27.35
N ASP A 133 2.27 -0.96 -27.85
CA ASP A 133 2.35 -0.41 -29.20
C ASP A 133 2.55 -1.52 -30.27
N ASN A 134 2.55 -1.11 -31.54
CA ASN A 134 2.78 -2.03 -32.67
C ASN A 134 4.25 -2.45 -32.86
N TYR A 135 5.20 -1.87 -32.11
CA TYR A 135 6.61 -2.26 -32.04
C TYR A 135 6.92 -3.23 -30.88
N GLY A 136 5.94 -3.43 -29.98
CA GLY A 136 6.05 -4.34 -28.84
C GLY A 136 6.53 -3.69 -27.54
N ALA A 137 6.68 -2.35 -27.50
CA ALA A 137 6.91 -1.66 -26.24
C ALA A 137 5.62 -1.62 -25.42
N SER A 138 5.70 -1.89 -24.13
CA SER A 138 4.54 -2.03 -23.25
C SER A 138 4.72 -1.22 -21.98
N CYS A 139 3.63 -0.59 -21.54
CA CYS A 139 3.53 0.05 -20.23
C CYS A 139 2.33 -0.51 -19.46
N THR A 140 2.45 -0.60 -18.15
CA THR A 140 1.37 -1.07 -17.27
C THR A 140 1.02 -0.02 -16.24
N ASP A 141 -0.26 0.04 -15.89
CA ASP A 141 -0.78 0.83 -14.78
C ASP A 141 -1.84 0.04 -14.01
N THR A 142 -2.06 0.40 -12.75
CA THR A 142 -3.00 -0.29 -11.87
C THR A 142 -4.07 0.66 -11.37
N PHE A 143 -5.29 0.13 -11.22
CA PHE A 143 -6.44 0.87 -10.75
C PHE A 143 -7.27 0.04 -9.75
N TRP A 144 -7.77 0.68 -8.70
CA TRP A 144 -8.57 0.03 -7.68
C TRP A 144 -10.03 0.48 -7.77
N VAL A 145 -10.94 -0.45 -7.51
CA VAL A 145 -12.36 -0.18 -7.40
C VAL A 145 -12.84 -0.73 -6.06
N ASN A 146 -13.39 0.13 -5.24
CA ASN A 146 -13.93 -0.21 -3.93
C ASN A 146 -15.44 -0.05 -3.97
N VAL A 147 -16.19 -1.14 -3.90
CA VAL A 147 -17.65 -1.14 -3.90
C VAL A 147 -18.11 -1.29 -2.46
N ALA A 148 -18.78 -0.26 -1.94
CA ALA A 148 -19.34 -0.29 -0.59
C ALA A 148 -20.53 -1.27 -0.51
N PRO A 149 -20.77 -1.88 0.65
CA PRO A 149 -21.98 -2.67 0.86
C PRO A 149 -23.22 -1.75 0.84
N GLU A 150 -24.36 -2.29 0.44
CA GLU A 150 -25.63 -1.57 0.52
C GLU A 150 -25.93 -1.19 1.98
N PRO A 151 -26.30 0.08 2.26
CA PRO A 151 -26.61 0.51 3.60
C PRO A 151 -27.90 -0.14 4.10
N ASN A 152 -27.82 -0.76 5.28
CA ASN A 152 -28.96 -1.38 5.93
C ASN A 152 -29.05 -0.91 7.38
N SER A 153 -30.17 -0.28 7.73
CA SER A 153 -30.45 0.24 9.08
C SER A 153 -31.48 -0.61 9.81
N CYS A 154 -31.31 -0.73 11.12
CA CYS A 154 -32.31 -1.42 11.95
C CYS A 154 -33.69 -0.73 11.85
N PRO A 155 -34.79 -1.49 11.69
CA PRO A 155 -36.13 -0.93 11.73
C PRO A 155 -36.46 -0.36 13.11
N VAL A 156 -37.23 0.72 13.13
CA VAL A 156 -37.73 1.33 14.37
C VAL A 156 -38.98 0.63 14.84
N VAL A 157 -38.95 0.12 16.07
CA VAL A 157 -40.15 -0.49 16.70
C VAL A 157 -40.92 0.57 17.45
N VAL A 158 -42.19 0.76 17.11
CA VAL A 158 -43.12 1.65 17.83
C VAL A 158 -44.26 0.84 18.41
N ILE A 159 -44.34 0.78 19.75
CA ILE A 159 -45.44 0.18 20.48
C ILE A 159 -46.35 1.30 20.96
N LYS A 160 -47.65 1.24 20.60
CA LYS A 160 -48.68 2.18 21.10
C LYS A 160 -49.59 1.43 22.06
N ASN A 161 -49.96 2.06 23.19
CA ASN A 161 -51.00 1.63 24.14
C ASN A 161 -52.37 2.27 23.82
#